data_46d612419c19790f4c9514798d209113
#
_entry.id   46d612419c19790f4c9514798d209113
#
_cell.length_a   1.000
_cell.length_b   1.000
_cell.length_c   1.000
_cell.angle_alpha   90.00
_cell.angle_beta   90.00
_cell.angle_gamma   90.00
#
_symmetry.space_group_name_H-M   'P 1'
#
loop_
_entity.id
_entity.type
_entity.pdbx_description
1 polymer ?
#
loop_
_entity_poly.entity_id
_entity_poly.type
_entity_poly.pdbx_seq_one_letter_code
_entity_poly.pdbx_strand_id
1 'polypeptide(L)'
;MALAYDGAIQRLIDAFGHLPGIGPKGAQRIAFYMLSAPEDEARELAEAIEEVKAKVRFCEICGNVCETSPCPVCADPRRDRSAICVVEEPKDVMSIERTREYRGLYHVLGGAINPMANVGPADLRIPGLLKRLEGDEVKEVIMALDPNIEGEATTSYLTQLLRPVGVKITRLASGLPVGSDLEYADEITLGRALAGRREA
;
A
#
# COMPACT_ATOMS: atom_id res chain seq x y z
N MET A 1 6.86 -41.73 7.48
CA MET A 1 5.82 -41.18 6.58
C MET A 1 4.97 -40.26 7.44
N ALA A 2 4.93 -38.96 7.15
CA ALA A 2 3.94 -38.09 7.76
C ALA A 2 2.57 -38.53 7.23
N LEU A 3 1.63 -38.82 8.13
CA LEU A 3 0.24 -39.04 7.78
C LEU A 3 -0.30 -37.75 7.15
N ALA A 4 -0.42 -37.71 5.83
CA ALA A 4 -1.10 -36.65 5.12
C ALA A 4 -2.58 -36.98 5.06
N TYR A 5 -3.43 -35.96 5.16
CA TYR A 5 -4.87 -36.13 4.92
C TYR A 5 -5.10 -36.38 3.43
N ASP A 6 -6.12 -37.18 3.09
CA ASP A 6 -6.46 -37.48 1.71
C ASP A 6 -7.54 -36.55 1.16
N GLY A 7 -7.57 -36.40 -0.18
CA GLY A 7 -8.67 -35.80 -0.90
C GLY A 7 -8.89 -34.31 -0.69
N ALA A 8 -10.16 -33.93 -0.45
CA ALA A 8 -10.57 -32.53 -0.46
C ALA A 8 -9.99 -31.74 0.72
N ILE A 9 -9.86 -32.33 1.90
CA ILE A 9 -9.34 -31.65 3.08
C ILE A 9 -7.85 -31.28 2.91
N GLN A 10 -7.05 -32.17 2.31
CA GLN A 10 -5.63 -31.85 2.04
C GLN A 10 -5.51 -30.69 1.05
N ARG A 11 -6.30 -30.70 -0.05
CA ARG A 11 -6.32 -29.58 -0.99
C ARG A 11 -6.67 -28.25 -0.34
N LEU A 12 -7.62 -28.25 0.60
CA LEU A 12 -8.01 -27.06 1.34
C LEU A 12 -6.89 -26.56 2.25
N ILE A 13 -6.22 -27.48 2.96
CA ILE A 13 -5.04 -27.16 3.79
C ILE A 13 -3.93 -26.55 2.93
N ASP A 14 -3.63 -27.17 1.79
CA ASP A 14 -2.61 -26.69 0.88
C ASP A 14 -2.95 -25.31 0.32
N ALA A 15 -4.22 -25.08 -0.06
CA ALA A 15 -4.68 -23.78 -0.55
C ALA A 15 -4.50 -22.67 0.50
N PHE A 16 -4.86 -22.92 1.76
CA PHE A 16 -4.59 -21.96 2.83
C PHE A 16 -3.10 -21.81 3.14
N GLY A 17 -2.32 -22.87 3.01
CA GLY A 17 -0.87 -22.85 3.21
C GLY A 17 -0.10 -22.02 2.18
N HIS A 18 -0.68 -21.76 1.00
CA HIS A 18 -0.11 -20.85 0.00
C HIS A 18 -0.35 -19.36 0.30
N LEU A 19 -1.22 -19.05 1.27
CA LEU A 19 -1.49 -17.65 1.61
C LEU A 19 -0.33 -17.06 2.45
N PRO A 20 0.09 -15.81 2.17
CA PRO A 20 1.17 -15.18 2.89
C PRO A 20 0.84 -15.04 4.38
N GLY A 21 1.80 -15.39 5.24
CA GLY A 21 1.64 -15.35 6.70
C GLY A 21 0.88 -16.54 7.31
N ILE A 22 0.40 -17.48 6.50
CA ILE A 22 -0.26 -18.70 7.00
C ILE A 22 0.71 -19.87 6.92
N GLY A 23 1.21 -20.29 8.09
CA GLY A 23 2.05 -21.49 8.19
C GLY A 23 1.22 -22.79 8.22
N PRO A 24 1.88 -23.96 8.14
CA PRO A 24 1.19 -25.27 8.04
C PRO A 24 0.16 -25.52 9.16
N LYS A 25 0.48 -25.16 10.41
CA LYS A 25 -0.46 -25.30 11.54
C LYS A 25 -1.67 -24.36 11.42
N GLY A 26 -1.45 -23.15 10.90
CA GLY A 26 -2.52 -22.17 10.66
C GLY A 26 -3.46 -22.67 9.55
N ALA A 27 -2.89 -23.11 8.43
CA ALA A 27 -3.64 -23.66 7.30
C ALA A 27 -4.53 -24.85 7.73
N GLN A 28 -3.96 -25.80 8.48
CA GLN A 28 -4.70 -26.93 9.02
C GLN A 28 -5.85 -26.48 9.93
N ARG A 29 -5.59 -25.56 10.86
CA ARG A 29 -6.62 -25.02 11.77
C ARG A 29 -7.77 -24.36 11.03
N ILE A 30 -7.47 -23.54 10.01
CA ILE A 30 -8.49 -22.87 9.19
C ILE A 30 -9.29 -23.89 8.39
N ALA A 31 -8.64 -24.89 7.77
CA ALA A 31 -9.32 -25.92 7.00
C ALA A 31 -10.28 -26.74 7.85
N PHE A 32 -9.89 -27.12 9.07
CA PHE A 32 -10.77 -27.86 9.99
C PHE A 32 -11.90 -26.98 10.56
N TYR A 33 -11.65 -25.69 10.75
CA TYR A 33 -12.71 -24.73 11.07
C TYR A 33 -13.76 -24.70 9.96
N MET A 34 -13.34 -24.53 8.69
CA MET A 34 -14.25 -24.54 7.56
C MET A 34 -15.05 -25.84 7.41
N LEU A 35 -14.44 -26.99 7.74
CA LEU A 35 -15.13 -28.29 7.72
C LEU A 35 -16.27 -28.35 8.75
N SER A 36 -16.12 -27.67 9.89
CA SER A 36 -17.11 -27.66 10.98
C SER A 36 -18.05 -26.46 10.94
N ALA A 37 -17.70 -25.41 10.18
CA ALA A 37 -18.53 -24.22 10.02
C ALA A 37 -19.83 -24.53 9.26
N PRO A 38 -20.88 -23.73 9.43
CA PRO A 38 -22.09 -23.81 8.62
C PRO A 38 -21.77 -23.69 7.12
N GLU A 39 -22.55 -24.38 6.28
CA GLU A 39 -22.30 -24.41 4.83
C GLU A 39 -22.42 -23.03 4.18
N ASP A 40 -23.29 -22.17 4.67
CA ASP A 40 -23.46 -20.79 4.26
C ASP A 40 -22.21 -19.95 4.49
N GLU A 41 -21.55 -20.07 5.64
CA GLU A 41 -20.30 -19.36 5.95
C GLU A 41 -19.17 -19.72 4.97
N ALA A 42 -19.02 -21.01 4.67
CA ALA A 42 -18.02 -21.47 3.70
C ALA A 42 -18.33 -20.95 2.28
N ARG A 43 -19.61 -20.91 1.92
CA ARG A 43 -20.08 -20.39 0.63
C ARG A 43 -19.86 -18.88 0.52
N GLU A 44 -20.21 -18.11 1.54
CA GLU A 44 -19.98 -16.66 1.58
C GLU A 44 -18.49 -16.30 1.39
N LEU A 45 -17.59 -17.05 2.01
CA LEU A 45 -16.14 -16.84 1.81
C LEU A 45 -15.72 -17.11 0.37
N ALA A 46 -16.19 -18.21 -0.22
CA ALA A 46 -15.87 -18.55 -1.61
C ALA A 46 -16.42 -17.49 -2.57
N GLU A 47 -17.67 -17.08 -2.41
CA GLU A 47 -18.32 -16.04 -3.21
C GLU A 47 -17.59 -14.69 -3.08
N ALA A 48 -17.15 -14.30 -1.88
CA ALA A 48 -16.41 -13.05 -1.66
C ALA A 48 -15.06 -13.07 -2.40
N ILE A 49 -14.36 -14.21 -2.42
CA ILE A 49 -13.10 -14.36 -3.16
C ILE A 49 -13.36 -14.24 -4.67
N GLU A 50 -14.37 -14.91 -5.19
CA GLU A 50 -14.74 -14.87 -6.60
C GLU A 50 -15.18 -13.45 -7.02
N GLU A 51 -15.98 -12.77 -6.20
CA GLU A 51 -16.45 -11.42 -6.43
C GLU A 51 -15.28 -10.42 -6.53
N VAL A 52 -14.33 -10.48 -5.60
CA VAL A 52 -13.12 -9.63 -5.64
C VAL A 52 -12.34 -9.87 -6.94
N LYS A 53 -12.15 -11.13 -7.34
CA LYS A 53 -11.42 -11.46 -8.57
C LYS A 53 -12.15 -11.02 -9.84
N ALA A 54 -13.48 -11.00 -9.83
CA ALA A 54 -14.30 -10.61 -10.97
C ALA A 54 -14.46 -9.09 -11.10
N LYS A 55 -14.66 -8.38 -9.99
CA LYS A 55 -15.05 -6.96 -10.00
C LYS A 55 -13.91 -6.00 -9.69
N VAL A 56 -12.96 -6.37 -8.81
CA VAL A 56 -11.92 -5.45 -8.36
C VAL A 56 -10.78 -5.39 -9.38
N ARG A 57 -10.37 -4.18 -9.69
CA ARG A 57 -9.28 -3.85 -10.60
C ARG A 57 -8.44 -2.70 -10.06
N PHE A 58 -7.32 -2.44 -10.70
CA PHE A 58 -6.53 -1.25 -10.40
C PHE A 58 -7.02 -0.07 -11.25
N CYS A 59 -7.15 1.10 -10.62
CA CYS A 59 -7.48 2.34 -11.29
C CYS A 59 -6.40 2.67 -12.35
N GLU A 60 -6.83 2.93 -13.59
CA GLU A 60 -5.93 3.25 -14.70
C GLU A 60 -5.13 4.53 -14.46
N ILE A 61 -5.68 5.48 -13.68
CA ILE A 61 -5.04 6.77 -13.41
C ILE A 61 -4.04 6.66 -12.25
N CYS A 62 -4.47 6.13 -11.11
CA CYS A 62 -3.68 6.21 -9.88
C CYS A 62 -3.17 4.88 -9.33
N GLY A 63 -3.60 3.74 -9.88
CA GLY A 63 -3.19 2.42 -9.40
C GLY A 63 -3.87 1.94 -8.12
N ASN A 64 -4.79 2.70 -7.53
CA ASN A 64 -5.56 2.26 -6.38
C ASN A 64 -6.57 1.17 -6.77
N VAL A 65 -6.99 0.34 -5.83
CA VAL A 65 -8.03 -0.67 -6.04
C VAL A 65 -9.41 -0.02 -6.19
N CYS A 66 -10.21 -0.53 -7.14
CA CYS A 66 -11.56 -0.03 -7.41
C CYS A 66 -12.37 -1.06 -8.20
N GLU A 67 -13.69 -0.96 -8.16
CA GLU A 67 -14.58 -1.72 -9.03
C GLU A 67 -14.79 -1.00 -10.37
N THR A 68 -14.80 0.32 -10.36
CA THR A 68 -14.93 1.17 -11.55
C THR A 68 -13.70 2.05 -11.74
N SER A 69 -13.17 2.17 -12.96
CA SER A 69 -12.07 3.07 -13.31
C SER A 69 -12.61 4.24 -14.15
N PRO A 70 -12.32 5.49 -13.78
CA PRO A 70 -11.49 5.93 -12.65
C PRO A 70 -12.08 5.61 -11.27
N CYS A 71 -11.19 5.41 -10.27
CA CYS A 71 -11.64 5.17 -8.90
C CYS A 71 -12.37 6.40 -8.30
N PRO A 72 -13.14 6.23 -7.21
CA PRO A 72 -13.89 7.34 -6.59
C PRO A 72 -13.03 8.57 -6.25
N VAL A 73 -11.76 8.37 -5.86
CA VAL A 73 -10.85 9.49 -5.58
C VAL A 73 -10.49 10.25 -6.86
N CYS A 74 -10.12 9.55 -7.92
CA CYS A 74 -9.77 10.19 -9.20
C CYS A 74 -10.97 10.85 -9.90
N ALA A 75 -12.16 10.32 -9.68
CA ALA A 75 -13.39 10.82 -10.27
C ALA A 75 -14.01 12.01 -9.50
N ASP A 76 -13.63 12.23 -8.24
CA ASP A 76 -14.21 13.31 -7.42
C ASP A 76 -13.70 14.68 -7.87
N PRO A 77 -14.57 15.56 -8.43
CA PRO A 77 -14.16 16.88 -8.90
C PRO A 77 -13.80 17.85 -7.78
N ARG A 78 -14.10 17.54 -6.53
CA ARG A 78 -13.78 18.36 -5.35
C ARG A 78 -12.35 18.18 -4.86
N ARG A 79 -11.63 17.19 -5.42
CA ARG A 79 -10.24 16.94 -5.06
C ARG A 79 -9.30 17.98 -5.65
N ASP A 80 -8.31 18.36 -4.88
CA ASP A 80 -7.23 19.23 -5.34
C ASP A 80 -6.33 18.46 -6.32
N ARG A 81 -6.36 18.87 -7.59
CA ARG A 81 -5.58 18.25 -8.65
C ARG A 81 -4.14 18.73 -8.69
N SER A 82 -3.82 19.78 -7.96
CA SER A 82 -2.47 20.35 -7.91
C SER A 82 -1.50 19.54 -7.03
N ALA A 83 -1.99 18.60 -6.22
CA ALA A 83 -1.19 17.78 -5.33
C ALA A 83 -1.39 16.28 -5.59
N ILE A 84 -0.29 15.53 -5.71
CA ILE A 84 -0.29 14.06 -5.81
C ILE A 84 0.50 13.48 -4.64
N CYS A 85 -0.17 12.66 -3.82
CA CYS A 85 0.46 11.87 -2.78
C CYS A 85 0.85 10.49 -3.34
N VAL A 86 2.14 10.21 -3.37
CA VAL A 86 2.71 8.94 -3.86
C VAL A 86 2.84 7.98 -2.69
N VAL A 87 2.25 6.80 -2.82
CA VAL A 87 2.25 5.73 -1.82
C VAL A 87 2.69 4.41 -2.43
N GLU A 88 3.08 3.45 -1.61
CA GLU A 88 3.53 2.14 -2.06
C GLU A 88 2.35 1.25 -2.47
N GLU A 89 1.34 1.13 -1.61
CA GLU A 89 0.23 0.19 -1.78
C GLU A 89 -1.15 0.85 -1.62
N PRO A 90 -2.22 0.22 -2.13
CA PRO A 90 -3.59 0.74 -1.96
C PRO A 90 -4.04 0.91 -0.51
N LYS A 91 -3.52 0.09 0.42
CA LYS A 91 -3.82 0.19 1.86
C LYS A 91 -3.38 1.53 2.45
N ASP A 92 -2.31 2.12 1.92
CA ASP A 92 -1.74 3.38 2.39
C ASP A 92 -2.67 4.55 2.06
N VAL A 93 -3.33 4.49 0.89
CA VAL A 93 -4.38 5.46 0.53
C VAL A 93 -5.47 5.48 1.59
N MET A 94 -5.93 4.31 2.03
CA MET A 94 -6.97 4.22 3.07
C MET A 94 -6.49 4.76 4.42
N SER A 95 -5.22 4.56 4.75
CA SER A 95 -4.63 5.08 5.98
C SER A 95 -4.59 6.60 6.00
N ILE A 96 -4.21 7.23 4.88
CA ILE A 96 -4.19 8.69 4.74
C ILE A 96 -5.62 9.26 4.69
N GLU A 97 -6.54 8.65 3.94
CA GLU A 97 -7.94 9.09 3.85
C GLU A 97 -8.65 9.10 5.22
N ARG A 98 -8.33 8.16 6.11
CA ARG A 98 -8.87 8.13 7.47
C ARG A 98 -8.52 9.37 8.29
N THR A 99 -7.41 10.03 8.00
CA THR A 99 -7.03 11.27 8.69
C THR A 99 -7.94 12.43 8.35
N ARG A 100 -8.56 12.45 7.16
CA ARG A 100 -9.36 13.52 6.58
C ARG A 100 -8.60 14.84 6.35
N GLU A 101 -7.28 14.84 6.49
CA GLU A 101 -6.42 16.01 6.32
C GLU A 101 -5.97 16.24 4.87
N TYR A 102 -5.99 15.18 4.05
CA TYR A 102 -5.55 15.26 2.67
C TYR A 102 -6.73 15.32 1.69
N ARG A 103 -6.66 16.26 0.75
CA ARG A 103 -7.72 16.49 -0.24
C ARG A 103 -7.22 16.37 -1.68
N GLY A 104 -5.96 16.04 -1.88
CA GLY A 104 -5.36 15.85 -3.20
C GLY A 104 -5.62 14.49 -3.82
N LEU A 105 -4.90 14.20 -4.87
CA LEU A 105 -4.93 12.93 -5.59
C LEU A 105 -3.83 11.99 -5.09
N TYR A 106 -3.97 10.71 -5.39
CA TYR A 106 -2.97 9.69 -5.06
C TYR A 106 -2.31 9.11 -6.30
N HIS A 107 -1.13 8.53 -6.11
CA HIS A 107 -0.50 7.62 -7.05
C HIS A 107 0.10 6.44 -6.29
N VAL A 108 -0.40 5.24 -6.59
CA VAL A 108 0.04 3.98 -5.98
C VAL A 108 1.10 3.36 -6.87
N LEU A 109 2.32 3.19 -6.35
CA LEU A 109 3.45 2.63 -7.09
C LEU A 109 3.30 1.13 -7.34
N GLY A 110 2.65 0.40 -6.44
CA GLY A 110 2.55 -1.05 -6.46
C GLY A 110 3.66 -1.75 -5.68
N GLY A 111 4.41 -1.01 -4.87
CA GLY A 111 5.50 -1.47 -4.01
C GLY A 111 6.62 -0.45 -3.89
N ALA A 112 7.79 -0.90 -3.43
CA ALA A 112 9.03 -0.14 -3.32
C ALA A 112 10.17 -0.83 -4.07
N ILE A 113 11.22 -0.10 -4.43
CA ILE A 113 12.45 -0.66 -5.00
C ILE A 113 13.09 -1.57 -3.95
N ASN A 114 13.19 -2.86 -4.25
CA ASN A 114 13.78 -3.85 -3.37
C ASN A 114 14.62 -4.85 -4.19
N PRO A 115 15.94 -4.64 -4.31
CA PRO A 115 16.83 -5.52 -5.06
C PRO A 115 16.85 -6.95 -4.52
N MET A 116 16.65 -7.14 -3.21
CA MET A 116 16.64 -8.48 -2.60
C MET A 116 15.41 -9.29 -3.02
N ALA A 117 14.30 -8.61 -3.31
CA ALA A 117 13.09 -9.21 -3.86
C ALA A 117 13.02 -9.14 -5.40
N ASN A 118 14.10 -8.71 -6.07
CA ASN A 118 14.16 -8.45 -7.51
C ASN A 118 13.11 -7.45 -8.01
N VAL A 119 12.73 -6.47 -7.17
CA VAL A 119 11.83 -5.38 -7.56
C VAL A 119 12.65 -4.16 -7.94
N GLY A 120 12.65 -3.81 -9.22
CA GLY A 120 13.30 -2.63 -9.76
C GLY A 120 12.31 -1.50 -10.11
N PRO A 121 12.82 -0.34 -10.56
CA PRO A 121 11.96 0.78 -10.98
C PRO A 121 10.99 0.44 -12.11
N ALA A 122 11.34 -0.52 -12.97
CA ALA A 122 10.49 -0.95 -14.10
C ALA A 122 9.26 -1.77 -13.65
N ASP A 123 9.31 -2.34 -12.45
CA ASP A 123 8.22 -3.12 -11.88
C ASP A 123 7.17 -2.24 -11.19
N LEU A 124 7.52 -0.96 -10.97
CA LEU A 124 6.67 0.03 -10.31
C LEU A 124 5.93 0.90 -11.34
N ARG A 125 4.79 1.47 -10.92
CA ARG A 125 3.95 2.34 -11.77
C ARG A 125 4.54 3.75 -11.97
N ILE A 126 5.86 3.89 -12.00
CA ILE A 126 6.57 5.16 -12.18
C ILE A 126 6.24 5.85 -13.52
N PRO A 127 6.16 5.13 -14.67
CA PRO A 127 5.76 5.77 -15.93
C PRO A 127 4.38 6.42 -15.87
N GLY A 128 3.44 5.82 -15.13
CA GLY A 128 2.12 6.41 -14.90
C GLY A 128 2.17 7.72 -14.09
N LEU A 129 3.06 7.82 -13.11
CA LEU A 129 3.29 9.06 -12.38
C LEU A 129 3.84 10.15 -13.30
N LEU A 130 4.88 9.85 -14.06
CA LEU A 130 5.51 10.81 -15.00
C LEU A 130 4.47 11.36 -15.99
N LYS A 131 3.65 10.50 -16.58
CA LYS A 131 2.59 10.92 -17.50
C LYS A 131 1.60 11.91 -16.86
N ARG A 132 1.33 11.80 -15.57
CA ARG A 132 0.44 12.73 -14.83
C ARG A 132 1.08 14.08 -14.57
N LEU A 133 2.41 14.17 -14.69
CA LEU A 133 3.20 15.39 -14.51
C LEU A 133 3.53 16.10 -15.81
N GLU A 134 3.08 15.60 -16.97
CA GLU A 134 3.30 16.20 -18.29
C GLU A 134 2.53 17.52 -18.52
N GLY A 135 1.82 18.02 -17.53
CA GLY A 135 1.08 19.29 -17.59
C GLY A 135 1.43 20.20 -16.43
N ASP A 136 0.91 21.42 -16.49
CA ASP A 136 1.11 22.43 -15.45
C ASP A 136 0.12 22.33 -14.28
N GLU A 137 -0.75 21.32 -14.25
CA GLU A 137 -1.78 21.19 -13.23
C GLU A 137 -1.18 20.79 -11.88
N VAL A 138 -0.24 19.82 -11.88
CA VAL A 138 0.38 19.31 -10.65
C VAL A 138 1.52 20.22 -10.21
N LYS A 139 1.41 20.77 -9.02
CA LYS A 139 2.40 21.67 -8.40
C LYS A 139 3.23 20.98 -7.32
N GLU A 140 2.69 19.93 -6.70
CA GLU A 140 3.35 19.24 -5.60
C GLU A 140 3.20 17.72 -5.72
N VAL A 141 4.31 17.01 -5.49
CA VAL A 141 4.36 15.58 -5.28
C VAL A 141 4.80 15.30 -3.86
N ILE A 142 3.94 14.65 -3.09
CA ILE A 142 4.19 14.30 -1.69
C ILE A 142 4.66 12.84 -1.65
N MET A 143 5.87 12.59 -1.19
CA MET A 143 6.40 11.24 -0.99
C MET A 143 5.90 10.72 0.37
N ALA A 144 4.95 9.79 0.31
CA ALA A 144 4.34 9.14 1.48
C ALA A 144 4.65 7.63 1.44
N LEU A 145 5.93 7.30 1.26
CA LEU A 145 6.42 5.93 1.25
C LEU A 145 6.80 5.51 2.68
N ASP A 146 6.91 4.21 2.91
CA ASP A 146 7.27 3.68 4.21
C ASP A 146 8.67 4.19 4.65
N PRO A 147 8.86 4.55 5.92
CA PRO A 147 10.13 5.07 6.42
C PRO A 147 11.15 3.96 6.71
N ASN A 148 11.21 2.95 5.84
CA ASN A 148 12.18 1.86 5.83
C ASN A 148 13.24 2.04 4.73
N ILE A 149 14.18 1.10 4.60
CA ILE A 149 15.29 1.19 3.64
C ILE A 149 14.78 1.25 2.20
N GLU A 150 13.80 0.44 1.86
CA GLU A 150 13.21 0.33 0.52
C GLU A 150 12.44 1.60 0.15
N GLY A 151 11.63 2.12 1.06
CA GLY A 151 10.90 3.37 0.85
C GLY A 151 11.81 4.59 0.76
N GLU A 152 12.88 4.67 1.56
CA GLU A 152 13.89 5.74 1.46
C GLU A 152 14.67 5.65 0.13
N ALA A 153 15.05 4.45 -0.30
CA ALA A 153 15.70 4.25 -1.60
C ALA A 153 14.77 4.66 -2.75
N THR A 154 13.50 4.28 -2.68
CA THR A 154 12.47 4.63 -3.67
C THR A 154 12.22 6.13 -3.68
N THR A 155 12.11 6.77 -2.52
CA THR A 155 11.97 8.23 -2.38
C THR A 155 13.16 8.96 -3.00
N SER A 156 14.38 8.48 -2.74
CA SER A 156 15.61 9.06 -3.31
C SER A 156 15.62 8.95 -4.83
N TYR A 157 15.29 7.78 -5.36
CA TYR A 157 15.21 7.54 -6.80
C TYR A 157 14.17 8.46 -7.45
N LEU A 158 12.94 8.50 -6.93
CA LEU A 158 11.87 9.36 -7.47
C LEU A 158 12.22 10.84 -7.37
N THR A 159 12.84 11.28 -6.28
CA THR A 159 13.28 12.67 -6.13
C THR A 159 14.29 13.06 -7.22
N GLN A 160 15.25 12.21 -7.52
CA GLN A 160 16.22 12.45 -8.61
C GLN A 160 15.53 12.47 -9.98
N LEU A 161 14.63 11.54 -10.22
CA LEU A 161 13.88 11.41 -11.48
C LEU A 161 12.95 12.61 -11.72
N LEU A 162 12.31 13.13 -10.67
CA LEU A 162 11.34 14.22 -10.77
C LEU A 162 11.98 15.63 -10.69
N ARG A 163 13.24 15.74 -10.28
CA ARG A 163 13.94 17.04 -10.19
C ARG A 163 13.91 17.84 -11.51
N PRO A 164 14.15 17.23 -12.69
CA PRO A 164 14.09 17.96 -13.97
C PRO A 164 12.68 18.44 -14.34
N VAL A 165 11.64 17.84 -13.80
CA VAL A 165 10.23 18.22 -14.07
C VAL A 165 9.89 19.57 -13.42
N GLY A 166 10.63 19.97 -12.37
CA GLY A 166 10.45 21.27 -11.71
C GLY A 166 9.25 21.30 -10.74
N VAL A 167 8.59 20.16 -10.49
CA VAL A 167 7.50 20.07 -9.51
C VAL A 167 8.07 20.13 -8.09
N LYS A 168 7.34 20.76 -7.16
CA LYS A 168 7.70 20.77 -5.73
C LYS A 168 7.60 19.35 -5.19
N ILE A 169 8.68 18.86 -4.57
CA ILE A 169 8.71 17.54 -3.96
C ILE A 169 8.76 17.71 -2.43
N THR A 170 7.82 17.11 -1.75
CA THR A 170 7.75 17.08 -0.29
C THR A 170 7.69 15.64 0.22
N ARG A 171 7.84 15.46 1.51
CA ARG A 171 7.68 14.17 2.18
C ARG A 171 6.96 14.35 3.50
N LEU A 172 6.37 13.26 3.99
CA LEU A 172 5.72 13.28 5.29
C LEU A 172 6.74 13.64 6.38
N ALA A 173 6.29 14.43 7.35
CA ALA A 173 7.11 14.76 8.51
C ALA A 173 7.39 13.50 9.33
N SER A 174 8.64 13.34 9.75
CA SER A 174 9.03 12.30 10.71
C SER A 174 9.06 12.91 12.11
N GLY A 175 8.57 12.18 13.11
CA GLY A 175 8.54 12.68 14.47
C GLY A 175 8.06 11.64 15.47
N LEU A 176 7.95 12.07 16.73
CA LEU A 176 7.47 11.24 17.82
C LEU A 176 5.97 10.94 17.64
N PRO A 177 5.54 9.71 17.87
CA PRO A 177 4.11 9.38 17.87
C PRO A 177 3.40 10.10 19.03
N VAL A 178 2.19 10.60 18.75
CA VAL A 178 1.38 11.28 19.77
C VAL A 178 0.99 10.30 20.88
N GLY A 179 1.22 10.71 22.14
CA GLY A 179 0.89 9.90 23.32
C GLY A 179 2.00 8.94 23.74
N SER A 180 3.17 8.98 23.12
CA SER A 180 4.34 8.23 23.60
C SER A 180 5.24 9.09 24.50
N ASP A 181 5.85 8.45 25.50
CA ASP A 181 6.88 9.08 26.33
C ASP A 181 8.21 9.13 25.58
N LEU A 182 8.99 10.19 25.79
CA LEU A 182 10.29 10.40 25.15
C LEU A 182 11.29 9.27 25.43
N GLU A 183 11.21 8.66 26.61
CA GLU A 183 12.14 7.60 27.03
C GLU A 183 11.98 6.30 26.22
N TYR A 184 10.81 6.09 25.57
CA TYR A 184 10.56 4.91 24.75
C TYR A 184 10.85 5.14 23.26
N ALA A 185 11.22 6.36 22.88
CA ALA A 185 11.58 6.66 21.51
C ALA A 185 13.00 6.14 21.22
N ASP A 186 13.16 5.45 20.07
CA ASP A 186 14.49 5.08 19.61
C ASP A 186 15.31 6.31 19.19
N GLU A 187 16.64 6.17 19.22
CA GLU A 187 17.58 7.26 18.95
C GLU A 187 17.39 7.88 17.55
N ILE A 188 17.01 7.08 16.55
CA ILE A 188 16.83 7.55 15.17
C ILE A 188 15.57 8.40 15.09
N THR A 189 14.46 7.93 15.65
CA THR A 189 13.17 8.66 15.70
C THR A 189 13.33 9.98 16.46
N LEU A 190 14.00 9.97 17.61
CA LEU A 190 14.25 11.17 18.40
C LEU A 190 15.17 12.15 17.65
N GLY A 191 16.22 11.66 17.01
CA GLY A 191 17.12 12.45 16.17
C GLY A 191 16.38 13.13 15.00
N ARG A 192 15.51 12.41 14.30
CA ARG A 192 14.68 12.96 13.23
C ARG A 192 13.69 14.02 13.74
N ALA A 193 13.09 13.79 14.90
CA ALA A 193 12.18 14.75 15.53
C ALA A 193 12.90 16.06 15.90
N LEU A 194 14.11 15.98 16.46
CA LEU A 194 14.94 17.14 16.75
C LEU A 194 15.38 17.90 15.49
N ALA A 195 15.78 17.18 14.44
CA ALA A 195 16.14 17.80 13.16
C ALA A 195 14.96 18.50 12.49
N GLY A 196 13.76 17.91 12.58
CA GLY A 196 12.52 18.44 12.01
C GLY A 196 11.72 19.37 12.92
N ARG A 197 12.31 19.84 14.05
CA ARG A 197 11.59 20.73 15.00
C ARG A 197 11.09 22.00 14.34
N ARG A 198 9.92 22.44 14.77
CA ARG A 198 9.27 23.67 14.29
C ARG A 198 9.18 24.68 15.43
N GLU A 199 9.00 25.93 15.06
CA GLU A 199 8.62 26.97 16.03
C GLU A 199 7.23 26.66 16.62
N ALA A 200 7.10 26.86 17.95
CA ALA A 200 5.88 26.59 18.70
C ALA A 200 4.89 27.75 18.68
#